data_f2547cd3fcb2c60d9b25c47ecd53c9d2
#
_entry.id   f2547cd3fcb2c60d9b25c47ecd53c9d2
#
_cell.length_a   1.000
_cell.length_b   1.000
_cell.length_c   1.000
_cell.angle_alpha   90.00
_cell.angle_beta   90.00
_cell.angle_gamma   90.00
#
_symmetry.space_group_name_H-M   'P 1'
#
loop_
_entity.id
_entity.type
_entity.pdbx_description
1 polymer ?
#
loop_
_entity_poly.entity_id
_entity_poly.type
_entity_poly.pdbx_seq_one_letter_code
_entity_poly.pdbx_strand_id
1 'polypeptide(L)'
;IPDVTVILARDGDYQMNLEDRAMIARNNNANLYVSLHINDEASHSASGSQMYVPFYEGQRHYNSEMTKLAELIQEELSYVGIGRNISGGITKRNIDQIPKYQYLLNGQVVQADYYADIRHAMKGDTLDYGPDLNTETGVPAILVEHCFMNSSDSNLLDSDEDLRRVAQADANAIKRYFGL
;
A
#
# COMPACT_ATOMS: atom_id res chain seq x y z
N ILE A 1 -5.88 6.82 -18.18
CA ILE A 1 -7.33 6.65 -17.87
C ILE A 1 -7.95 8.02 -18.08
N PRO A 2 -8.94 8.18 -18.99
CA PRO A 2 -9.67 9.44 -19.08
C PRO A 2 -10.23 9.79 -17.68
N ASP A 3 -10.24 11.07 -17.35
CA ASP A 3 -10.77 11.59 -16.08
C ASP A 3 -9.99 11.22 -14.80
N VAL A 4 -8.80 10.65 -14.93
CA VAL A 4 -7.90 10.37 -13.80
C VAL A 4 -6.64 11.22 -13.92
N THR A 5 -6.33 11.98 -12.88
CA THR A 5 -5.05 12.67 -12.72
C THR A 5 -4.10 11.77 -11.92
N VAL A 6 -2.96 11.43 -12.51
CA VAL A 6 -1.92 10.66 -11.83
C VAL A 6 -0.81 11.62 -11.38
N ILE A 7 -0.45 11.56 -10.11
CA ILE A 7 0.63 12.34 -9.51
C ILE A 7 1.71 11.35 -9.05
N LEU A 8 2.90 11.46 -9.61
CA LEU A 8 4.02 10.64 -9.18
C LEU A 8 4.66 11.27 -7.94
N ALA A 9 4.74 10.51 -6.85
CA ALA A 9 5.46 10.95 -5.66
C ALA A 9 6.97 11.03 -5.92
N ARG A 10 7.48 10.17 -6.81
CA ARG A 10 8.88 10.15 -7.23
C ARG A 10 8.95 9.84 -8.73
N ASP A 11 9.67 10.63 -9.49
CA ASP A 11 9.77 10.57 -10.96
C ASP A 11 11.17 10.17 -11.46
N GLY A 12 12.05 9.70 -10.57
CA GLY A 12 13.41 9.30 -10.90
C GLY A 12 14.06 8.44 -9.83
N ASP A 13 15.32 8.08 -10.05
CA ASP A 13 16.12 7.28 -9.13
C ASP A 13 16.84 8.17 -8.11
N TYR A 14 16.14 8.59 -7.09
CA TYR A 14 16.64 9.33 -5.94
C TYR A 14 15.93 8.89 -4.66
N GLN A 15 16.61 9.07 -3.54
CA GLN A 15 16.03 8.75 -2.23
C GLN A 15 14.99 9.81 -1.83
N MET A 16 13.83 9.36 -1.37
CA MET A 16 12.79 10.19 -0.76
C MET A 16 12.25 9.47 0.48
N ASN A 17 12.05 10.22 1.56
CA ASN A 17 11.45 9.66 2.77
C ASN A 17 10.02 9.17 2.50
N LEU A 18 9.61 8.12 3.20
CA LEU A 18 8.27 7.54 3.03
C LEU A 18 7.16 8.55 3.41
N GLU A 19 7.41 9.34 4.44
CA GLU A 19 6.53 10.42 4.88
C GLU A 19 6.31 11.47 3.79
N ASP A 20 7.39 11.92 3.14
CA ASP A 20 7.33 12.91 2.08
C ASP A 20 6.50 12.41 0.88
N ARG A 21 6.59 11.11 0.55
CA ARG A 21 5.78 10.49 -0.51
C ARG A 21 4.29 10.56 -0.18
N ALA A 22 3.93 10.17 1.03
CA ALA A 22 2.54 10.20 1.50
C ALA A 22 2.00 11.64 1.58
N MET A 23 2.84 12.60 2.00
CA MET A 23 2.46 14.01 2.06
C MET A 23 2.16 14.61 0.69
N ILE A 24 2.81 14.16 -0.37
CA ILE A 24 2.45 14.57 -1.74
C ILE A 24 0.99 14.22 -2.05
N ALA A 25 0.54 13.02 -1.71
CA ALA A 25 -0.86 12.62 -1.89
C ALA A 25 -1.82 13.51 -1.09
N ARG A 26 -1.50 13.80 0.17
CA ARG A 26 -2.32 14.67 1.03
C ARG A 26 -2.39 16.11 0.51
N ASN A 27 -1.25 16.69 0.16
CA ASN A 27 -1.16 18.08 -0.30
C ASN A 27 -1.90 18.31 -1.62
N ASN A 28 -2.08 17.26 -2.40
CA ASN A 28 -2.84 17.30 -3.65
C ASN A 28 -4.29 16.81 -3.49
N ASN A 29 -4.76 16.54 -2.28
CA ASN A 29 -6.10 16.01 -2.01
C ASN A 29 -6.41 14.78 -2.88
N ALA A 30 -5.45 13.85 -2.99
CA ALA A 30 -5.62 12.66 -3.80
C ALA A 30 -6.78 11.80 -3.27
N ASN A 31 -7.50 11.15 -4.18
CA ASN A 31 -8.56 10.22 -3.83
C ASN A 31 -8.04 8.85 -3.41
N LEU A 32 -6.79 8.54 -3.79
CA LEU A 32 -6.12 7.27 -3.49
C LEU A 32 -4.61 7.48 -3.50
N TYR A 33 -3.91 6.85 -2.56
CA TYR A 33 -2.45 6.70 -2.58
C TYR A 33 -2.09 5.23 -2.74
N VAL A 34 -1.29 4.93 -3.78
CA VAL A 34 -0.80 3.58 -4.04
C VAL A 34 0.71 3.58 -3.96
N SER A 35 1.28 2.84 -3.01
CA SER A 35 2.72 2.64 -2.87
C SER A 35 3.10 1.33 -3.56
N LEU A 36 3.86 1.41 -4.66
CA LEU A 36 4.24 0.26 -5.49
C LEU A 36 5.63 -0.23 -5.12
N HIS A 37 5.74 -1.50 -4.79
CA HIS A 37 6.96 -2.15 -4.31
C HIS A 37 7.20 -3.51 -4.94
N ILE A 38 8.42 -4.00 -4.78
CA ILE A 38 8.83 -5.38 -4.98
C ILE A 38 9.44 -5.83 -3.66
N ASN A 39 8.88 -6.88 -3.08
CA ASN A 39 9.22 -7.39 -1.77
C ASN A 39 10.59 -8.12 -1.77
N ASP A 40 11.15 -8.29 -0.61
CA ASP A 40 12.32 -9.14 -0.37
C ASP A 40 12.10 -9.99 0.89
N GLU A 41 12.54 -11.23 0.85
CA GLU A 41 12.43 -12.15 1.98
C GLU A 41 13.68 -13.01 2.10
N ALA A 42 14.28 -13.01 3.30
CA ALA A 42 15.60 -13.61 3.55
C ALA A 42 15.69 -15.12 3.27
N SER A 43 14.57 -15.85 3.34
CA SER A 43 14.56 -17.29 3.04
C SER A 43 14.51 -17.61 1.54
N HIS A 44 14.24 -16.63 0.69
CA HIS A 44 14.10 -16.77 -0.76
C HIS A 44 13.05 -17.81 -1.18
N SER A 45 12.09 -18.08 -0.30
CA SER A 45 11.05 -19.09 -0.53
C SER A 45 9.68 -18.50 -0.82
N ALA A 46 9.50 -17.21 -0.56
CA ALA A 46 8.24 -16.52 -0.80
C ALA A 46 8.05 -16.15 -2.28
N SER A 47 6.83 -16.23 -2.75
CA SER A 47 6.41 -15.83 -4.10
C SER A 47 4.99 -15.25 -4.09
N GLY A 48 4.58 -14.64 -5.19
CA GLY A 48 3.26 -14.05 -5.36
C GLY A 48 3.14 -12.63 -4.80
N SER A 49 2.05 -11.98 -5.15
CA SER A 49 1.75 -10.62 -4.71
C SER A 49 1.25 -10.55 -3.28
N GLN A 50 1.61 -9.47 -2.58
CA GLN A 50 1.14 -9.20 -1.23
C GLN A 50 0.70 -7.75 -1.10
N MET A 51 -0.50 -7.54 -0.55
CA MET A 51 -1.09 -6.23 -0.36
C MET A 51 -1.13 -5.88 1.13
N TYR A 52 -0.74 -4.68 1.47
CA TYR A 52 -0.88 -4.16 2.82
C TYR A 52 -1.95 -3.08 2.84
N VAL A 53 -2.99 -3.32 3.64
CA VAL A 53 -4.14 -2.43 3.79
C VAL A 53 -4.18 -1.85 5.20
N PRO A 54 -4.88 -0.74 5.43
CA PRO A 54 -4.98 -0.12 6.74
C PRO A 54 -5.42 -1.11 7.81
N PHE A 55 -4.70 -1.12 8.94
CA PHE A 55 -5.00 -2.00 10.08
C PHE A 55 -5.99 -1.36 11.05
N TYR A 56 -5.90 -0.05 11.21
CA TYR A 56 -6.45 0.64 12.35
C TYR A 56 -7.99 0.55 12.42
N GLU A 57 -8.53 0.13 13.59
CA GLU A 57 -9.98 -0.07 13.78
C GLU A 57 -10.81 1.22 13.65
N GLY A 58 -10.24 2.38 14.01
CA GLY A 58 -10.87 3.69 13.83
C GLY A 58 -11.03 4.10 12.35
N GLN A 59 -10.42 3.34 11.44
CA GLN A 59 -10.48 3.56 9.99
C GLN A 59 -11.08 2.35 9.27
N ARG A 60 -12.11 1.77 9.84
CA ARG A 60 -12.79 0.56 9.31
C ARG A 60 -13.24 0.74 7.87
N HIS A 61 -13.68 1.94 7.51
CA HIS A 61 -14.10 2.24 6.14
C HIS A 61 -12.91 2.11 5.18
N TYR A 62 -11.81 2.80 5.43
CA TYR A 62 -10.60 2.70 4.60
C TYR A 62 -10.05 1.28 4.55
N ASN A 63 -10.09 0.55 5.66
CA ASN A 63 -9.72 -0.86 5.66
C ASN A 63 -10.60 -1.67 4.70
N SER A 64 -11.92 -1.52 4.76
CA SER A 64 -12.87 -2.21 3.90
C SER A 64 -12.66 -1.84 2.43
N GLU A 65 -12.53 -0.55 2.13
CA GLU A 65 -12.33 -0.06 0.75
C GLU A 65 -10.98 -0.51 0.18
N MET A 66 -9.91 -0.40 0.95
CA MET A 66 -8.59 -0.85 0.49
C MET A 66 -8.48 -2.37 0.38
N THR A 67 -9.24 -3.12 1.18
CA THR A 67 -9.37 -4.58 1.01
C THR A 67 -10.04 -4.92 -0.33
N LYS A 68 -11.10 -4.22 -0.71
CA LYS A 68 -11.72 -4.40 -2.03
C LYS A 68 -10.76 -4.08 -3.18
N LEU A 69 -10.04 -2.97 -3.06
CA LEU A 69 -9.04 -2.61 -4.06
C LEU A 69 -7.91 -3.66 -4.14
N ALA A 70 -7.45 -4.16 -2.98
CA ALA A 70 -6.44 -5.22 -2.91
C ALA A 70 -6.88 -6.50 -3.62
N GLU A 71 -8.14 -6.90 -3.44
CA GLU A 71 -8.73 -8.05 -4.12
C GLU A 71 -8.76 -7.87 -5.63
N LEU A 72 -9.15 -6.67 -6.10
CA LEU A 72 -9.15 -6.33 -7.51
C LEU A 72 -7.74 -6.32 -8.11
N ILE A 73 -6.76 -5.75 -7.41
CA ILE A 73 -5.35 -5.76 -7.87
C ILE A 73 -4.85 -7.20 -7.98
N GLN A 74 -5.08 -8.03 -6.98
CA GLN A 74 -4.64 -9.42 -7.01
C GLN A 74 -5.33 -10.25 -8.11
N GLU A 75 -6.58 -9.96 -8.40
CA GLU A 75 -7.29 -10.59 -9.52
C GLU A 75 -6.63 -10.21 -10.85
N GLU A 76 -6.42 -8.92 -11.10
CA GLU A 76 -5.81 -8.43 -12.34
C GLU A 76 -4.35 -8.92 -12.49
N LEU A 77 -3.57 -8.93 -11.41
CA LEU A 77 -2.21 -9.47 -11.42
C LEU A 77 -2.19 -10.96 -11.76
N SER A 78 -3.20 -11.72 -11.36
CA SER A 78 -3.29 -13.15 -11.70
C SER A 78 -3.41 -13.39 -13.22
N TYR A 79 -4.03 -12.48 -13.95
CA TYR A 79 -4.14 -12.57 -15.42
C TYR A 79 -2.82 -12.32 -16.15
N VAL A 80 -1.86 -11.69 -15.49
CA VAL A 80 -0.50 -11.48 -16.02
C VAL A 80 0.52 -12.46 -15.43
N GLY A 81 0.07 -13.46 -14.68
CA GLY A 81 0.90 -14.55 -14.17
C GLY A 81 1.40 -14.37 -12.73
N ILE A 82 1.06 -13.26 -12.07
CA ILE A 82 1.45 -13.02 -10.67
C ILE A 82 0.35 -13.52 -9.74
N GLY A 83 0.58 -14.65 -9.08
CA GLY A 83 -0.35 -15.22 -8.10
C GLY A 83 -0.37 -14.49 -6.77
N ARG A 84 -1.28 -14.88 -5.89
CA ARG A 84 -1.30 -14.42 -4.49
C ARG A 84 -0.20 -15.10 -3.70
N ASN A 85 0.42 -14.38 -2.77
CA ASN A 85 1.31 -14.99 -1.80
C ASN A 85 0.56 -15.99 -0.93
N ILE A 86 1.19 -17.15 -0.67
CA ILE A 86 0.59 -18.25 0.10
C ILE A 86 0.24 -17.88 1.55
N SER A 87 0.87 -16.86 2.10
CA SER A 87 0.56 -16.33 3.44
C SER A 87 -0.71 -15.47 3.49
N GLY A 88 -1.54 -15.48 2.43
CA GLY A 88 -2.86 -14.86 2.41
C GLY A 88 -3.02 -13.66 1.48
N GLY A 89 -1.95 -13.11 0.96
CA GLY A 89 -1.98 -12.04 -0.07
C GLY A 89 -2.46 -10.66 0.40
N ILE A 90 -3.40 -10.55 1.35
CA ILE A 90 -3.86 -9.28 1.91
C ILE A 90 -3.57 -9.27 3.41
N THR A 91 -2.77 -8.31 3.84
CA THR A 91 -2.26 -8.25 5.21
C THR A 91 -2.56 -6.91 5.85
N LYS A 92 -2.88 -6.97 7.14
CA LYS A 92 -2.97 -5.84 8.06
C LYS A 92 -1.83 -5.95 9.04
N ARG A 93 -1.14 -4.86 9.33
CA ARG A 93 -0.03 -4.91 10.28
C ARG A 93 -0.07 -3.72 11.23
N ASN A 94 -0.12 -4.03 12.51
CA ASN A 94 -0.11 -3.05 13.57
C ASN A 94 1.33 -2.79 14.06
N ILE A 95 1.61 -1.55 14.40
CA ILE A 95 2.91 -1.11 14.90
C ILE A 95 3.27 -1.72 16.25
N ASP A 96 2.28 -2.04 17.09
CA ASP A 96 2.46 -2.64 18.42
C ASP A 96 2.99 -4.09 18.37
N GLN A 97 2.86 -4.76 17.23
CA GLN A 97 3.42 -6.10 17.03
C GLN A 97 4.94 -6.12 16.95
N ILE A 98 5.58 -4.95 16.83
CA ILE A 98 7.02 -4.80 16.79
C ILE A 98 7.47 -3.87 17.91
N PRO A 99 8.02 -4.41 19.02
CA PRO A 99 8.35 -3.64 20.23
C PRO A 99 9.21 -2.39 19.99
N LYS A 100 10.11 -2.43 19.00
CA LYS A 100 10.98 -1.28 18.66
C LYS A 100 10.26 -0.08 18.05
N TYR A 101 9.00 -0.25 17.61
CA TYR A 101 8.17 0.78 17.00
C TYR A 101 6.93 1.12 17.84
N GLN A 102 6.88 0.65 19.10
CA GLN A 102 5.79 1.03 20.00
C GLN A 102 5.89 2.52 20.30
N TYR A 103 4.81 3.23 20.07
CA TYR A 103 4.68 4.62 20.48
C TYR A 103 3.90 4.67 21.80
N LEU A 104 4.43 5.42 22.75
CA LEU A 104 3.74 5.71 23.99
C LEU A 104 3.17 7.13 23.89
N LEU A 105 1.88 7.25 23.69
CA LEU A 105 1.17 8.51 23.85
C LEU A 105 0.60 8.55 25.28
N ASN A 106 1.04 9.50 26.08
CA ASN A 106 0.62 9.61 27.49
C ASN A 106 0.76 8.30 28.30
N GLY A 107 1.80 7.52 28.03
CA GLY A 107 2.05 6.24 28.70
C GLY A 107 1.23 5.04 28.22
N GLN A 108 0.42 5.23 27.17
CA GLN A 108 -0.34 4.14 26.54
C GLN A 108 0.28 3.74 25.19
N VAL A 109 0.28 2.44 24.90
CA VAL A 109 0.66 1.93 23.59
C VAL A 109 -0.43 2.32 22.59
N VAL A 110 -0.05 3.04 21.55
CA VAL A 110 -0.96 3.49 20.51
C VAL A 110 -0.94 2.50 19.35
N GLN A 111 -2.10 2.07 18.92
CA GLN A 111 -2.27 1.26 17.74
C GLN A 111 -2.19 2.13 16.48
N ALA A 112 -1.38 1.74 15.52
CA ALA A 112 -1.22 2.44 14.25
C ALA A 112 -0.79 1.47 13.16
N ASP A 113 -0.97 1.87 11.91
CA ASP A 113 -0.45 1.13 10.78
C ASP A 113 1.08 1.05 10.84
N TYR A 114 1.61 -0.15 10.65
CA TYR A 114 3.04 -0.40 10.66
C TYR A 114 3.75 0.34 9.50
N TYR A 115 3.15 0.30 8.32
CA TYR A 115 3.75 0.91 7.12
C TYR A 115 3.60 2.42 7.15
N ALA A 116 4.74 3.11 7.08
CA ALA A 116 4.80 4.56 7.15
C ALA A 116 3.99 5.23 6.04
N ASP A 117 4.06 4.70 4.82
CA ASP A 117 3.30 5.18 3.66
C ASP A 117 1.80 5.23 3.95
N ILE A 118 1.23 4.14 4.46
CA ILE A 118 -0.18 4.05 4.81
C ILE A 118 -0.49 5.00 5.97
N ARG A 119 0.30 4.97 7.03
CA ARG A 119 0.09 5.78 8.23
C ARG A 119 0.09 7.27 7.92
N HIS A 120 1.09 7.75 7.18
CA HIS A 120 1.22 9.18 6.87
C HIS A 120 0.22 9.66 5.82
N ALA A 121 -0.17 8.83 4.86
CA ALA A 121 -1.21 9.17 3.91
C ALA A 121 -2.56 9.43 4.61
N MET A 122 -2.91 8.63 5.59
CA MET A 122 -4.17 8.72 6.31
C MET A 122 -4.16 9.74 7.46
N LYS A 123 -3.04 9.88 8.18
CA LYS A 123 -2.97 10.69 9.41
C LYS A 123 -2.10 11.95 9.30
N GLY A 124 -1.20 12.04 8.31
CA GLY A 124 -0.22 13.12 8.21
C GLY A 124 0.99 12.93 9.15
N ASP A 125 1.77 14.00 9.28
CA ASP A 125 3.06 13.98 10.00
C ASP A 125 2.94 13.82 11.50
N THR A 126 1.79 14.10 12.06
CA THR A 126 1.63 14.00 13.50
C THR A 126 1.48 12.54 13.88
N LEU A 127 2.47 12.02 14.59
CA LEU A 127 2.32 10.85 15.45
C LEU A 127 1.30 11.12 16.56
N ASP A 128 0.67 12.26 16.53
CA ASP A 128 -0.40 12.65 17.43
C ASP A 128 -1.69 11.93 16.99
N TYR A 129 -1.70 10.65 17.28
CA TYR A 129 -2.91 9.87 17.33
C TYR A 129 -3.73 10.39 18.52
N GLY A 130 -4.21 11.63 18.42
CA GLY A 130 -5.08 12.19 19.43
C GLY A 130 -6.30 11.31 19.68
N PRO A 131 -7.08 11.57 20.74
CA PRO A 131 -8.22 10.73 21.13
C PRO A 131 -9.29 10.59 20.04
N ASP A 132 -9.21 11.35 18.97
CA ASP A 132 -10.16 11.33 17.86
C ASP A 132 -9.71 10.35 16.75
N LEU A 133 -9.43 9.14 17.19
CA LEU A 133 -9.08 8.01 16.32
C LEU A 133 -10.24 7.55 15.42
N ASN A 134 -11.43 8.13 15.61
CA ASN A 134 -12.64 7.75 14.88
C ASN A 134 -12.89 8.57 13.61
N THR A 135 -12.09 9.60 13.34
CA THR A 135 -12.24 10.39 12.12
C THR A 135 -11.40 9.79 11.00
N GLU A 136 -12.07 9.34 9.96
CA GLU A 136 -11.43 8.99 8.69
C GLU A 136 -10.92 10.27 8.04
N THR A 137 -9.63 10.55 8.23
CA THR A 137 -8.98 11.75 7.71
C THR A 137 -7.82 11.37 6.81
N GLY A 138 -7.57 12.18 5.81
CA GLY A 138 -6.47 11.98 4.88
C GLY A 138 -6.85 11.19 3.64
N VAL A 139 -5.88 10.53 3.05
CA VAL A 139 -6.01 9.82 1.76
C VAL A 139 -6.04 8.32 1.99
N PRO A 140 -7.04 7.58 1.48
CA PRO A 140 -7.04 6.12 1.47
C PRO A 140 -5.75 5.60 0.84
N ALA A 141 -5.08 4.64 1.49
CA ALA A 141 -3.75 4.21 1.09
C ALA A 141 -3.62 2.68 1.08
N ILE A 142 -2.92 2.17 0.07
CA ILE A 142 -2.55 0.76 -0.06
C ILE A 142 -1.08 0.66 -0.44
N LEU A 143 -0.39 -0.37 0.09
CA LEU A 143 0.94 -0.74 -0.36
C LEU A 143 0.87 -2.08 -1.10
N VAL A 144 1.39 -2.09 -2.32
CA VAL A 144 1.35 -3.23 -3.24
C VAL A 144 2.77 -3.78 -3.40
N GLU A 145 2.98 -5.01 -2.94
CA GLU A 145 4.16 -5.80 -3.25
C GLU A 145 3.81 -6.74 -4.40
N HIS A 146 4.28 -6.43 -5.61
CA HIS A 146 3.90 -7.20 -6.80
C HIS A 146 4.44 -8.63 -6.78
N CYS A 147 5.67 -8.79 -6.35
CA CYS A 147 6.34 -10.09 -6.21
C CYS A 147 7.49 -9.99 -5.22
N PHE A 148 8.29 -11.05 -5.10
CA PHE A 148 9.52 -11.07 -4.34
C PHE A 148 10.72 -11.05 -5.28
N MET A 149 11.70 -10.15 -5.05
CA MET A 149 12.90 -10.00 -5.91
C MET A 149 13.66 -11.31 -6.11
N ASN A 150 13.62 -12.18 -5.12
CA ASN A 150 14.35 -13.45 -5.09
C ASN A 150 13.50 -14.65 -5.53
N SER A 151 12.33 -14.42 -6.11
CA SER A 151 11.46 -15.47 -6.63
C SER A 151 11.47 -15.51 -8.16
N SER A 152 10.95 -16.60 -8.72
CA SER A 152 10.76 -16.70 -10.18
C SER A 152 9.77 -15.66 -10.73
N ASP A 153 8.94 -15.09 -9.86
CA ASP A 153 7.94 -14.10 -10.27
C ASP A 153 8.60 -12.77 -10.67
N SER A 154 9.83 -12.49 -10.19
CA SER A 154 10.58 -11.31 -10.60
C SER A 154 10.86 -11.27 -12.09
N ASN A 155 10.96 -12.43 -12.75
CA ASN A 155 11.10 -12.52 -14.22
C ASN A 155 9.90 -11.92 -14.97
N LEU A 156 8.76 -11.74 -14.31
CA LEU A 156 7.58 -11.08 -14.86
C LEU A 156 7.67 -9.54 -14.81
N LEU A 157 8.79 -9.02 -14.34
CA LEU A 157 9.10 -7.58 -14.24
C LEU A 157 10.44 -7.21 -14.91
N ASP A 158 11.02 -8.13 -15.69
CA ASP A 158 12.38 -7.97 -16.25
C ASP A 158 12.47 -7.09 -17.48
N SER A 159 11.35 -6.85 -18.15
CA SER A 159 11.31 -6.05 -19.39
C SER A 159 10.33 -4.89 -19.29
N ASP A 160 10.53 -3.88 -20.13
CA ASP A 160 9.57 -2.77 -20.26
C ASP A 160 8.16 -3.26 -20.65
N GLU A 161 8.06 -4.34 -21.40
CA GLU A 161 6.78 -4.94 -21.79
C GLU A 161 6.11 -5.58 -20.57
N ASP A 162 6.85 -6.31 -19.75
CA ASP A 162 6.35 -6.91 -18.51
C ASP A 162 5.90 -5.85 -17.54
N LEU A 163 6.69 -4.81 -17.34
CA LEU A 163 6.34 -3.67 -16.49
C LEU A 163 5.05 -2.98 -16.97
N ARG A 164 4.86 -2.82 -18.30
CA ARG A 164 3.61 -2.27 -18.85
C ARG A 164 2.42 -3.19 -18.60
N ARG A 165 2.59 -4.51 -18.71
CA ARG A 165 1.52 -5.49 -18.44
C ARG A 165 1.08 -5.42 -16.98
N VAL A 166 2.03 -5.38 -16.04
CA VAL A 166 1.74 -5.26 -14.62
C VAL A 166 1.10 -3.91 -14.29
N ALA A 167 1.65 -2.81 -14.82
CA ALA A 167 1.05 -1.49 -14.64
C ALA A 167 -0.36 -1.38 -15.23
N GLN A 168 -0.64 -2.10 -16.33
CA GLN A 168 -1.99 -2.15 -16.89
C GLN A 168 -2.95 -2.93 -15.99
N ALA A 169 -2.47 -4.00 -15.33
CA ALA A 169 -3.25 -4.74 -14.35
C ALA A 169 -3.65 -3.85 -13.17
N ASP A 170 -2.69 -3.12 -12.60
CA ASP A 170 -2.97 -2.13 -11.55
C ASP A 170 -3.99 -1.07 -11.99
N ALA A 171 -3.79 -0.53 -13.20
CA ALA A 171 -4.70 0.47 -13.76
C ALA A 171 -6.12 -0.07 -13.97
N ASN A 172 -6.28 -1.31 -14.42
CA ASN A 172 -7.57 -1.97 -14.57
C ASN A 172 -8.27 -2.13 -13.20
N ALA A 173 -7.53 -2.59 -12.19
CA ALA A 173 -8.05 -2.73 -10.84
C ALA A 173 -8.53 -1.38 -10.26
N ILE A 174 -7.73 -0.34 -10.43
CA ILE A 174 -8.09 1.03 -9.98
C ILE A 174 -9.34 1.54 -10.72
N LYS A 175 -9.43 1.32 -12.04
CA LYS A 175 -10.64 1.67 -12.81
C LYS A 175 -11.88 0.96 -12.28
N ARG A 176 -11.79 -0.33 -12.07
CA ARG A 176 -12.90 -1.14 -11.51
C ARG A 176 -13.29 -0.66 -10.12
N TYR A 177 -12.32 -0.28 -9.30
CA TYR A 177 -12.56 0.23 -7.96
C TYR A 177 -13.37 1.54 -7.97
N PHE A 178 -13.04 2.46 -8.89
CA PHE A 178 -13.76 3.73 -9.05
C PHE A 178 -14.99 3.65 -9.95
N GLY A 179 -15.25 2.52 -10.60
CA GLY A 179 -16.37 2.36 -11.52
C GLY A 179 -16.21 3.12 -12.85
N LEU A 180 -14.96 3.25 -13.32
CA LEU A 180 -14.58 3.97 -14.55
C LEU A 180 -14.46 3.07 -15.78
#